data_50fc3d7c850d40ec02af6922eec4c4f2
#
_entry.id   50fc3d7c850d40ec02af6922eec4c4f2
#
_cell.length_a   1.000
_cell.length_b   1.000
_cell.length_c   1.000
_cell.angle_alpha   90.00
_cell.angle_beta   90.00
_cell.angle_gamma   90.00
#
_symmetry.space_group_name_H-M   'P 1'
#
loop_
_entity.id
_entity.type
_entity.pdbx_description
1 polymer ?
#
loop_
_entity_poly.entity_id
_entity_poly.type
_entity_poly.pdbx_seq_one_letter_code
_entity_poly.pdbx_strand_id
1 'polypeptide(L)'
;RLLDLLKKLRAAGIELKDIDFGGGVGVCYRDETVEPIENLVLGLKSRLTQSGFDHLRIVMEPGRSIVAAAGLLLCSVQYVKTTPVKHFLITDAGMNDLIRPALYAAWMPVLPIRQSDCPEVLFDVVGPVCESSDWLARDRVLPAQAGELLAVTMAGAYGMSMASRYNSRRL
;
A
#
# COMPACT_ATOMS: atom_id res chain seq x y z
N ARG A 1 -19.41 -20.46 -2.24
CA ARG A 1 -20.00 -19.95 -1.00
C ARG A 1 -20.99 -18.80 -1.25
N LEU A 2 -20.60 -17.68 -1.89
CA LEU A 2 -21.51 -16.55 -2.12
C LEU A 2 -22.69 -16.95 -3.04
N LEU A 3 -22.43 -17.61 -4.16
CA LEU A 3 -23.48 -18.14 -5.05
C LEU A 3 -24.44 -19.13 -4.36
N ASP A 4 -23.92 -19.93 -3.42
CA ASP A 4 -24.79 -20.86 -2.65
C ASP A 4 -25.71 -20.11 -1.69
N LEU A 5 -25.20 -19.01 -1.11
CA LEU A 5 -26.02 -18.11 -0.30
C LEU A 5 -27.11 -17.44 -1.15
N LEU A 6 -26.78 -16.93 -2.33
CA LEU A 6 -27.76 -16.32 -3.25
C LEU A 6 -28.87 -17.31 -3.60
N LYS A 7 -28.52 -18.59 -3.90
CA LYS A 7 -29.50 -19.64 -4.18
C LYS A 7 -30.44 -19.90 -3.00
N LYS A 8 -29.87 -19.95 -1.78
CA LYS A 8 -30.66 -20.15 -0.54
C LYS A 8 -31.61 -18.98 -0.27
N LEU A 9 -31.14 -17.75 -0.44
CA LEU A 9 -31.97 -16.55 -0.25
C LEU A 9 -33.15 -16.53 -1.26
N ARG A 10 -32.86 -16.80 -2.53
CA ARG A 10 -33.91 -16.92 -3.56
C ARG A 10 -34.91 -18.01 -3.24
N ALA A 11 -34.45 -19.19 -2.78
CA ALA A 11 -35.33 -20.29 -2.38
C ALA A 11 -36.19 -19.93 -1.16
N ALA A 12 -35.73 -19.02 -0.30
CA ALA A 12 -36.49 -18.47 0.82
C ALA A 12 -37.42 -17.30 0.41
N GLY A 13 -37.56 -16.99 -0.89
CA GLY A 13 -38.41 -15.90 -1.38
C GLY A 13 -37.80 -14.49 -1.17
N ILE A 14 -36.50 -14.40 -0.87
CA ILE A 14 -35.82 -13.12 -0.72
C ILE A 14 -35.25 -12.68 -2.06
N GLU A 15 -35.77 -11.60 -2.60
CA GLU A 15 -35.30 -10.99 -3.83
C GLU A 15 -34.23 -9.93 -3.55
N LEU A 16 -33.07 -10.10 -4.16
CA LEU A 16 -31.97 -9.15 -4.09
C LEU A 16 -31.90 -8.33 -5.37
N LYS A 17 -31.43 -7.09 -5.23
CA LYS A 17 -31.17 -6.19 -6.37
C LYS A 17 -29.67 -5.98 -6.59
N ASP A 18 -28.88 -6.07 -5.54
CA ASP A 18 -27.48 -5.74 -5.54
C ASP A 18 -26.67 -6.89 -4.92
N ILE A 19 -25.45 -7.02 -5.39
CA ILE A 19 -24.42 -7.87 -4.79
C ILE A 19 -23.12 -7.09 -4.69
N ASP A 20 -22.62 -6.97 -3.46
CA ASP A 20 -21.35 -6.34 -3.20
C ASP A 20 -20.27 -7.42 -3.03
N PHE A 21 -19.22 -7.31 -3.83
CA PHE A 21 -18.05 -8.18 -3.77
C PHE A 21 -16.93 -7.62 -2.89
N GLY A 22 -17.13 -6.44 -2.30
CA GLY A 22 -16.13 -5.75 -1.49
C GLY A 22 -14.98 -5.21 -2.34
N GLY A 23 -13.84 -5.07 -1.70
CA GLY A 23 -12.62 -4.56 -2.32
C GLY A 23 -11.63 -5.66 -2.71
N GLY A 24 -10.37 -5.45 -2.34
CA GLY A 24 -9.29 -6.44 -2.54
C GLY A 24 -8.62 -6.38 -3.91
N VAL A 25 -8.98 -5.42 -4.76
CA VAL A 25 -8.27 -5.19 -6.03
C VAL A 25 -6.82 -4.81 -5.72
N GLY A 26 -5.88 -5.55 -6.29
CA GLY A 26 -4.46 -5.36 -6.09
C GLY A 26 -3.92 -4.09 -6.73
N VAL A 27 -2.72 -3.68 -6.30
CA VAL A 27 -1.90 -2.66 -6.97
C VAL A 27 -0.47 -3.17 -7.06
N CYS A 28 0.24 -2.77 -8.10
CA CYS A 28 1.64 -3.08 -8.27
C CYS A 28 2.46 -2.08 -7.44
N TYR A 29 3.23 -2.59 -6.47
CA TYR A 29 4.18 -1.79 -5.70
C TYR A 29 5.59 -1.88 -6.26
N ARG A 30 5.96 -3.03 -6.81
CA ARG A 30 7.29 -3.29 -7.33
C ARG A 30 7.26 -3.97 -8.71
N ASP A 31 6.93 -5.25 -8.72
CA ASP A 31 6.96 -6.14 -9.89
C ASP A 31 5.82 -7.16 -9.88
N GLU A 32 4.83 -6.94 -8.97
CA GLU A 32 3.70 -7.84 -8.88
C GLU A 32 2.81 -7.74 -10.13
N THR A 33 2.41 -8.89 -10.65
CA THR A 33 1.37 -8.95 -11.67
C THR A 33 0.02 -8.72 -11.01
N VAL A 34 -0.66 -7.67 -11.41
CA VAL A 34 -2.00 -7.33 -10.92
C VAL A 34 -3.03 -7.64 -12.00
N GLU A 35 -4.06 -8.40 -11.62
CA GLU A 35 -5.19 -8.65 -12.51
C GLU A 35 -5.94 -7.36 -12.79
N PRO A 36 -6.17 -6.99 -14.08
CA PRO A 36 -6.98 -5.84 -14.43
C PRO A 36 -8.39 -5.94 -13.84
N ILE A 37 -8.90 -4.82 -13.32
CA ILE A 37 -10.23 -4.77 -12.71
C ILE A 37 -11.33 -5.19 -13.69
N GLU A 38 -11.14 -4.90 -14.97
CA GLU A 38 -12.05 -5.26 -16.05
C GLU A 38 -12.22 -6.78 -16.12
N ASN A 39 -11.13 -7.54 -16.05
CA ASN A 39 -11.16 -9.01 -16.10
C ASN A 39 -11.87 -9.58 -14.86
N LEU A 40 -11.62 -8.98 -13.69
CA LEU A 40 -12.31 -9.36 -12.46
C LEU A 40 -13.83 -9.15 -12.59
N VAL A 41 -14.25 -7.97 -13.05
CA VAL A 41 -15.67 -7.63 -13.25
C VAL A 41 -16.31 -8.54 -14.28
N LEU A 42 -15.65 -8.80 -15.41
CA LEU A 42 -16.15 -9.71 -16.45
C LEU A 42 -16.30 -11.15 -15.92
N GLY A 43 -15.32 -11.62 -15.15
CA GLY A 43 -15.37 -12.93 -14.52
C GLY A 43 -16.53 -13.07 -13.52
N LEU A 44 -16.77 -12.03 -12.70
CA LEU A 44 -17.88 -11.98 -11.75
C LEU A 44 -19.22 -11.98 -12.50
N LYS A 45 -19.36 -11.13 -13.51
CA LYS A 45 -20.57 -11.05 -14.35
C LYS A 45 -20.88 -12.39 -15.01
N SER A 46 -19.90 -13.02 -15.64
CA SER A 46 -20.06 -14.32 -16.26
C SER A 46 -20.58 -15.39 -15.27
N ARG A 47 -20.02 -15.46 -14.08
CA ARG A 47 -20.44 -16.39 -13.04
C ARG A 47 -21.86 -16.13 -12.53
N LEU A 48 -22.25 -14.87 -12.37
CA LEU A 48 -23.63 -14.50 -12.01
C LEU A 48 -24.61 -14.92 -13.10
N THR A 49 -24.32 -14.63 -14.36
CA THR A 49 -25.16 -15.03 -15.52
C THR A 49 -25.31 -16.54 -15.58
N GLN A 50 -24.24 -17.31 -15.51
CA GLN A 50 -24.28 -18.78 -15.50
C GLN A 50 -25.09 -19.37 -14.34
N SER A 51 -25.23 -18.61 -13.25
CA SER A 51 -25.98 -19.02 -12.06
C SER A 51 -27.42 -18.48 -12.03
N GLY A 52 -27.87 -17.76 -13.07
CA GLY A 52 -29.20 -17.17 -13.18
C GLY A 52 -29.42 -15.94 -12.27
N PHE A 53 -28.33 -15.17 -12.01
CA PHE A 53 -28.34 -13.93 -11.21
C PHE A 53 -27.85 -12.72 -12.00
N ASP A 54 -28.04 -12.73 -13.31
CA ASP A 54 -27.63 -11.67 -14.25
C ASP A 54 -28.34 -10.33 -14.01
N HIS A 55 -29.48 -10.36 -13.33
CA HIS A 55 -30.27 -9.16 -12.96
C HIS A 55 -29.64 -8.38 -11.78
N LEU A 56 -28.71 -8.98 -11.04
CA LEU A 56 -28.08 -8.31 -9.90
C LEU A 56 -27.10 -7.23 -10.36
N ARG A 57 -27.20 -6.05 -9.76
CA ARG A 57 -26.21 -4.99 -9.90
C ARG A 57 -24.97 -5.36 -9.09
N ILE A 58 -23.81 -5.37 -9.74
CA ILE A 58 -22.52 -5.60 -9.09
C ILE A 58 -22.05 -4.29 -8.44
N VAL A 59 -21.73 -4.35 -7.17
CA VAL A 59 -21.08 -3.29 -6.40
C VAL A 59 -19.70 -3.77 -6.00
N MET A 60 -18.73 -2.88 -5.98
CA MET A 60 -17.35 -3.14 -5.57
C MET A 60 -16.80 -1.96 -4.78
N GLU A 61 -15.87 -2.25 -3.87
CA GLU A 61 -15.23 -1.27 -2.97
C GLU A 61 -13.69 -1.28 -3.15
N PRO A 62 -13.15 -0.95 -4.33
CA PRO A 62 -11.74 -1.15 -4.66
C PRO A 62 -10.84 -0.04 -4.11
N GLY A 63 -10.94 0.30 -2.81
CA GLY A 63 -10.29 1.44 -2.17
C GLY A 63 -8.80 1.55 -2.44
N ARG A 64 -8.04 0.47 -2.25
CA ARG A 64 -6.59 0.47 -2.49
C ARG A 64 -6.23 0.87 -3.92
N SER A 65 -6.86 0.27 -4.91
CA SER A 65 -6.53 0.53 -6.31
C SER A 65 -6.91 1.94 -6.76
N ILE A 66 -7.84 2.60 -6.06
CA ILE A 66 -8.22 3.98 -6.35
C ILE A 66 -7.20 4.97 -5.78
N VAL A 67 -6.75 4.76 -4.52
CA VAL A 67 -6.02 5.82 -3.81
C VAL A 67 -4.53 5.52 -3.57
N ALA A 68 -4.05 4.30 -3.76
CA ALA A 68 -2.65 3.97 -3.45
C ALA A 68 -1.66 4.90 -4.17
N ALA A 69 -1.81 5.07 -5.47
CA ALA A 69 -0.95 5.92 -6.29
C ALA A 69 -1.23 7.42 -6.13
N ALA A 70 -2.34 7.80 -5.49
CA ALA A 70 -2.73 9.21 -5.31
C ALA A 70 -2.03 9.89 -4.14
N GLY A 71 -1.26 9.16 -3.32
CA GLY A 71 -0.57 9.71 -2.16
C GLY A 71 0.87 9.26 -2.04
N LEU A 72 1.67 10.14 -1.45
CA LEU A 72 3.05 9.87 -1.08
C LEU A 72 3.33 10.39 0.34
N LEU A 73 4.32 9.80 0.99
CA LEU A 73 4.92 10.34 2.21
C LEU A 73 6.21 11.04 1.83
N LEU A 74 6.26 12.34 2.10
CA LEU A 74 7.47 13.15 1.94
C LEU A 74 8.25 13.14 3.25
N CYS A 75 9.54 12.86 3.20
CA CYS A 75 10.42 12.94 4.36
C CYS A 75 11.78 13.51 3.99
N SER A 76 12.46 14.07 4.98
CA SER A 76 13.82 14.58 4.83
C SER A 76 14.84 13.65 5.49
N VAL A 77 15.98 13.47 4.84
CA VAL A 77 17.13 12.74 5.40
C VAL A 77 17.81 13.64 6.43
N GLN A 78 17.70 13.27 7.70
CA GLN A 78 18.31 14.01 8.80
C GLN A 78 19.81 13.67 8.92
N TYR A 79 20.13 12.39 8.82
CA TYR A 79 21.50 11.88 8.96
C TYR A 79 21.75 10.70 8.04
N VAL A 80 22.99 10.56 7.60
CA VAL A 80 23.52 9.35 6.98
C VAL A 80 24.43 8.65 8.00
N LYS A 81 24.09 7.42 8.37
CA LYS A 81 24.91 6.60 9.27
C LYS A 81 25.52 5.45 8.50
N THR A 82 26.84 5.40 8.50
CA THR A 82 27.62 4.31 7.89
C THR A 82 28.20 3.41 8.97
N THR A 83 28.02 2.11 8.80
CA THR A 83 28.64 1.08 9.63
C THR A 83 29.43 0.11 8.72
N PRO A 84 30.29 -0.75 9.26
CA PRO A 84 30.98 -1.75 8.46
C PRO A 84 30.06 -2.73 7.72
N VAL A 85 28.78 -2.83 8.16
CA VAL A 85 27.81 -3.82 7.64
C VAL A 85 26.73 -3.18 6.78
N LYS A 86 26.25 -1.98 7.17
CA LYS A 86 25.11 -1.32 6.53
C LYS A 86 25.22 0.20 6.54
N HIS A 87 24.53 0.80 5.57
CA HIS A 87 24.32 2.24 5.52
C HIS A 87 22.85 2.55 5.80
N PHE A 88 22.60 3.63 6.53
CA PHE A 88 21.27 4.05 6.94
C PHE A 88 21.02 5.49 6.52
N LEU A 89 19.85 5.76 5.95
CA LEU A 89 19.27 7.10 5.84
C LEU A 89 18.26 7.25 6.99
N ILE A 90 18.61 8.07 7.97
CA ILE A 90 17.75 8.38 9.11
C ILE A 90 16.86 9.56 8.70
N THR A 91 15.55 9.35 8.69
CA THR A 91 14.58 10.36 8.22
C THR A 91 13.76 10.91 9.38
N ASP A 92 13.05 12.01 9.13
CA ASP A 92 12.10 12.63 10.08
C ASP A 92 10.74 11.92 10.10
N ALA A 93 10.44 11.07 9.11
CA ALA A 93 9.28 10.20 9.11
C ALA A 93 9.65 8.78 9.57
N GLY A 94 8.71 8.07 10.17
CA GLY A 94 8.92 6.73 10.67
C GLY A 94 7.68 5.85 10.61
N MET A 95 7.73 4.72 11.35
CA MET A 95 6.64 3.74 11.36
C MET A 95 5.31 4.30 11.85
N ASN A 96 5.32 5.37 12.64
CA ASN A 96 4.09 6.04 13.08
C ASN A 96 3.39 6.78 11.95
N ASP A 97 4.13 7.23 10.93
CA ASP A 97 3.60 7.94 9.77
C ASP A 97 3.19 6.97 8.66
N LEU A 98 3.96 5.88 8.48
CA LEU A 98 3.71 4.83 7.49
C LEU A 98 4.04 3.46 8.08
N ILE A 99 3.05 2.83 8.71
CA ILE A 99 3.23 1.58 9.44
C ILE A 99 3.42 0.34 8.54
N ARG A 100 2.98 0.40 7.29
CA ARG A 100 2.91 -0.78 6.42
C ARG A 100 4.24 -1.53 6.22
N PRO A 101 5.39 -0.88 6.02
CA PRO A 101 6.67 -1.58 5.97
C PRO A 101 6.95 -2.36 7.27
N ALA A 102 6.82 -1.72 8.43
CA ALA A 102 7.08 -2.33 9.72
C ALA A 102 6.12 -3.47 10.06
N LEU A 103 4.82 -3.29 9.78
CA LEU A 103 3.76 -4.23 10.18
C LEU A 103 3.62 -5.43 9.22
N TYR A 104 3.78 -5.20 7.94
CA TYR A 104 3.50 -6.19 6.89
C TYR A 104 4.71 -6.56 6.05
N ALA A 105 5.89 -6.04 6.39
CA ALA A 105 7.07 -6.10 5.52
C ALA A 105 6.76 -5.60 4.08
N ALA A 106 5.82 -4.65 3.97
CA ALA A 106 5.37 -4.14 2.68
C ALA A 106 6.51 -3.39 1.98
N TRP A 107 6.80 -3.78 0.74
CA TRP A 107 7.72 -3.04 -0.09
C TRP A 107 7.02 -1.77 -0.57
N MET A 108 7.66 -0.61 -0.37
CA MET A 108 7.18 0.69 -0.82
C MET A 108 8.27 1.33 -1.69
N PRO A 109 7.92 1.94 -2.84
CA PRO A 109 8.92 2.65 -3.63
C PRO A 109 9.43 3.88 -2.87
N VAL A 110 10.74 4.08 -2.88
CA VAL A 110 11.39 5.27 -2.31
C VAL A 110 12.19 5.93 -3.41
N LEU A 111 11.94 7.22 -3.62
CA LEU A 111 12.55 8.01 -4.68
C LEU A 111 13.12 9.30 -4.11
N PRO A 112 14.32 9.73 -4.54
CA PRO A 112 14.78 11.10 -4.29
C PRO A 112 13.88 12.10 -5.04
N ILE A 113 13.56 13.22 -4.40
CA ILE A 113 12.72 14.28 -5.01
C ILE A 113 13.48 15.06 -6.07
N ARG A 114 14.78 15.17 -5.90
CA ARG A 114 15.66 15.84 -6.86
C ARG A 114 16.72 14.85 -7.33
N GLN A 115 17.16 15.05 -8.56
CA GLN A 115 18.34 14.36 -9.04
C GLN A 115 19.52 14.79 -8.17
N SER A 116 20.25 13.82 -7.65
CA SER A 116 21.42 14.03 -6.80
C SER A 116 22.67 13.56 -7.56
N ASP A 117 23.75 14.32 -7.40
CA ASP A 117 25.07 13.94 -7.95
C ASP A 117 25.83 13.00 -7.01
N CYS A 118 25.19 12.60 -5.89
CA CYS A 118 25.77 11.62 -4.97
C CYS A 118 25.88 10.23 -5.61
N PRO A 119 26.90 9.45 -5.23
CA PRO A 119 26.97 8.07 -5.65
C PRO A 119 25.78 7.27 -5.10
N GLU A 120 25.32 6.32 -5.89
CA GLU A 120 24.33 5.35 -5.45
C GLU A 120 24.91 4.42 -4.38
N VAL A 121 24.24 4.30 -3.25
CA VAL A 121 24.62 3.45 -2.13
C VAL A 121 23.43 2.63 -1.69
N LEU A 122 23.67 1.41 -1.21
CA LEU A 122 22.64 0.54 -0.67
C LEU A 122 22.29 0.97 0.77
N PHE A 123 21.08 1.47 0.96
CA PHE A 123 20.60 2.00 2.23
C PHE A 123 19.40 1.22 2.81
N ASP A 124 19.33 1.18 4.14
CA ASP A 124 18.07 1.04 4.85
C ASP A 124 17.56 2.45 5.20
N VAL A 125 16.30 2.76 4.86
CA VAL A 125 15.64 4.02 5.21
C VAL A 125 14.87 3.81 6.49
N VAL A 126 15.30 4.52 7.55
CA VAL A 126 14.82 4.30 8.93
C VAL A 126 14.28 5.59 9.53
N GLY A 127 13.32 5.45 10.44
CA GLY A 127 12.69 6.58 11.12
C GLY A 127 13.40 6.94 12.45
N PRO A 128 12.83 7.91 13.19
CA PRO A 128 13.37 8.44 14.42
C PRO A 128 12.85 7.72 15.68
N VAL A 129 12.01 6.70 15.54
CA VAL A 129 11.43 6.00 16.67
C VAL A 129 12.44 4.98 17.23
N CYS A 130 12.55 4.90 18.56
CA CYS A 130 13.43 3.94 19.23
C CYS A 130 12.81 2.53 19.24
N GLU A 131 12.65 1.97 18.05
CA GLU A 131 12.01 0.68 17.79
C GLU A 131 12.76 -0.03 16.66
N SER A 132 13.06 -1.31 16.82
CA SER A 132 13.81 -2.10 15.82
C SER A 132 13.08 -2.24 14.49
N SER A 133 11.76 -2.09 14.51
CA SER A 133 10.90 -2.13 13.32
C SER A 133 10.68 -0.75 12.68
N ASP A 134 11.32 0.31 13.18
CA ASP A 134 11.14 1.66 12.60
C ASP A 134 11.96 1.83 11.33
N TRP A 135 11.47 1.20 10.27
CA TRP A 135 12.02 1.34 8.93
C TRP A 135 10.90 1.58 7.92
N LEU A 136 11.19 2.46 6.98
CA LEU A 136 10.31 2.76 5.84
C LEU A 136 10.66 1.91 4.62
N ALA A 137 11.95 1.56 4.46
CA ALA A 137 12.42 0.70 3.39
C ALA A 137 13.75 0.04 3.76
N ARG A 138 14.00 -1.13 3.22
CA ARG A 138 15.27 -1.86 3.37
C ARG A 138 15.88 -2.14 2.02
N ASP A 139 17.22 -2.16 1.98
CA ASP A 139 18.01 -2.53 0.81
C ASP A 139 17.59 -1.71 -0.44
N ARG A 140 17.66 -0.37 -0.34
CA ARG A 140 17.39 0.57 -1.43
C ARG A 140 18.69 1.17 -1.95
N VAL A 141 18.92 1.04 -3.24
CA VAL A 141 20.01 1.74 -3.93
C VAL A 141 19.51 3.16 -4.24
N LEU A 142 20.10 4.15 -3.58
CA LEU A 142 19.67 5.55 -3.67
C LEU A 142 20.88 6.47 -3.76
N PRO A 143 20.85 7.50 -4.61
CA PRO A 143 21.79 8.63 -4.57
C PRO A 143 21.24 9.67 -3.59
N ALA A 144 21.54 9.55 -2.29
CA ALA A 144 20.97 10.42 -1.27
C ALA A 144 21.98 10.76 -0.16
N GLN A 145 21.85 11.99 0.35
CA GLN A 145 22.66 12.52 1.46
C GLN A 145 21.79 13.29 2.46
N ALA A 146 22.41 13.67 3.59
CA ALA A 146 21.73 14.46 4.62
C ALA A 146 21.22 15.79 4.06
N GLY A 147 20.01 16.19 4.46
CA GLY A 147 19.32 17.40 4.00
C GLY A 147 18.47 17.20 2.74
N GLU A 148 18.57 16.09 2.03
CA GLU A 148 17.75 15.81 0.86
C GLU A 148 16.37 15.27 1.21
N LEU A 149 15.43 15.42 0.28
CA LEU A 149 14.06 14.96 0.40
C LEU A 149 13.86 13.64 -0.35
N LEU A 150 13.16 12.74 0.31
CA LEU A 150 12.70 11.47 -0.26
C LEU A 150 11.18 11.41 -0.30
N ALA A 151 10.63 10.77 -1.33
CA ALA A 151 9.24 10.41 -1.42
C ALA A 151 9.09 8.89 -1.29
N VAL A 152 8.30 8.46 -0.31
CA VAL A 152 7.78 7.09 -0.29
C VAL A 152 6.45 7.12 -1.03
N THR A 153 6.43 6.58 -2.24
CA THR A 153 5.24 6.63 -3.09
C THR A 153 4.27 5.49 -2.79
N MET A 154 3.10 5.46 -3.46
CA MET A 154 2.05 4.48 -3.23
C MET A 154 1.50 4.49 -1.78
N ALA A 155 1.66 5.58 -1.06
CA ALA A 155 1.26 5.72 0.33
C ALA A 155 -0.19 6.19 0.52
N GLY A 156 -0.92 6.50 -0.56
CA GLY A 156 -2.31 6.96 -0.48
C GLY A 156 -3.26 5.95 0.15
N ALA A 157 -3.01 4.65 -0.05
CA ALA A 157 -3.73 3.61 0.65
C ALA A 157 -2.99 3.23 1.93
N TYR A 158 -3.66 3.41 3.07
CA TYR A 158 -3.24 3.02 4.42
C TYR A 158 -2.01 3.77 4.98
N GLY A 159 -1.50 4.81 4.34
CA GLY A 159 -0.53 5.71 4.93
C GLY A 159 -1.20 6.50 6.08
N MET A 160 -1.90 7.56 5.76
CA MET A 160 -2.53 8.43 6.75
C MET A 160 -3.59 7.73 7.59
N SER A 161 -4.39 6.81 7.04
CA SER A 161 -5.46 6.13 7.78
C SER A 161 -4.96 5.16 8.85
N MET A 162 -3.72 4.70 8.77
CA MET A 162 -3.06 3.87 9.78
C MET A 162 -1.97 4.61 10.55
N ALA A 163 -1.76 5.89 10.27
CA ALA A 163 -0.82 6.71 11.03
C ALA A 163 -1.25 6.83 12.49
N SER A 164 -0.29 6.94 13.38
CA SER A 164 -0.53 6.93 14.82
C SER A 164 0.38 7.91 15.56
N ARG A 165 0.02 8.20 16.80
CA ARG A 165 0.86 8.96 17.72
C ARG A 165 1.84 8.08 18.52
N TYR A 166 2.18 6.92 17.98
CA TYR A 166 3.13 6.04 18.62
C TYR A 166 4.41 6.79 18.98
N ASN A 167 4.96 6.48 20.15
CA ASN A 167 6.12 7.15 20.72
C ASN A 167 5.97 8.68 20.88
N SER A 168 4.74 9.14 21.16
CA SER A 168 4.36 10.56 21.38
C SER A 168 4.67 11.49 20.19
N ARG A 169 4.77 10.93 18.99
CA ARG A 169 4.96 11.72 17.77
C ARG A 169 3.64 12.40 17.36
N ARG A 170 3.77 13.53 16.68
CA ARG A 170 2.61 14.24 16.10
C ARG A 170 2.21 13.55 14.79
N LEU A 171 0.93 13.66 14.45
CA LEU A 171 0.41 13.37 13.11
C LEU A 171 0.56 14.59 12.23
#